data_546753c44d5560c5f220d7991d40d062
#
_entry.id   546753c44d5560c5f220d7991d40d062
#
_cell.length_a   1.000
_cell.length_b   1.000
_cell.length_c   1.000
_cell.angle_alpha   90.00
_cell.angle_beta   90.00
_cell.angle_gamma   90.00
#
_symmetry.space_group_name_H-M   'P 1'
#
loop_
_entity.id
_entity.type
_entity.pdbx_description
1 polymer ?
#
loop_
_entity_poly.entity_id
_entity_poly.type
_entity_poly.pdbx_seq_one_letter_code
_entity_poly.pdbx_strand_id
1 'polypeptide(L)'
;MTRRSRFSSLLSAFAFLAAIPFAVAGAQNTAEKQLHTLLANYETSLNAGDAGRIEQLYTVDGVFMPAGFPTASGRPAVRGAYDAVFKNIRFAIHFTLDELKVKGDFAYARTHSAGTSTVVATGASGPEADRELFIFARTRNGWKIARYLFNKAS
;
A
#
# COMPACT_ATOMS: atom_id res chain seq x y z
N MET A 1 -71.66 19.64 38.56
CA MET A 1 -70.26 20.05 38.83
C MET A 1 -69.33 19.09 38.10
N THR A 2 -68.91 19.45 36.90
CA THR A 2 -68.15 18.61 36.02
C THR A 2 -66.72 19.19 35.81
N ARG A 3 -65.73 18.51 36.35
CA ARG A 3 -64.31 18.92 36.26
C ARG A 3 -63.71 18.28 35.07
N ARG A 4 -63.40 19.06 34.04
CA ARG A 4 -62.66 18.61 32.83
C ARG A 4 -61.15 18.55 33.11
N SER A 5 -60.58 17.35 33.02
CA SER A 5 -59.16 17.11 33.04
C SER A 5 -58.60 17.36 31.64
N ARG A 6 -57.58 18.26 31.51
CA ARG A 6 -56.85 18.51 30.29
C ARG A 6 -55.60 17.60 30.30
N PHE A 7 -55.56 16.61 29.41
CA PHE A 7 -54.36 15.88 29.12
C PHE A 7 -53.50 16.70 28.11
N SER A 8 -52.36 17.18 28.59
CA SER A 8 -51.36 17.77 27.73
C SER A 8 -50.45 16.67 27.20
N SER A 9 -50.53 16.37 25.90
CA SER A 9 -49.63 15.48 25.19
C SER A 9 -48.32 16.21 24.91
N LEU A 10 -47.27 15.84 25.59
CA LEU A 10 -45.88 16.22 25.26
C LEU A 10 -45.42 15.33 24.10
N LEU A 11 -45.38 15.88 22.88
CA LEU A 11 -44.69 15.31 21.74
C LEU A 11 -43.21 15.56 21.95
N SER A 12 -42.45 14.52 22.35
CA SER A 12 -40.98 14.53 22.31
C SER A 12 -40.55 14.28 20.88
N ALA A 13 -40.08 15.32 20.20
CA ALA A 13 -39.43 15.21 18.91
C ALA A 13 -38.03 14.64 19.12
N PHE A 14 -37.83 13.38 18.75
CA PHE A 14 -36.50 12.78 18.59
C PHE A 14 -35.87 13.32 17.30
N ALA A 15 -35.00 14.31 17.45
CA ALA A 15 -34.15 14.74 16.37
C ALA A 15 -33.05 13.67 16.18
N PHE A 16 -33.20 12.81 15.17
CA PHE A 16 -32.14 11.96 14.68
C PHE A 16 -31.11 12.84 13.97
N LEU A 17 -30.00 13.14 14.64
CA LEU A 17 -28.85 13.81 14.04
C LEU A 17 -28.13 12.79 13.14
N ALA A 18 -28.47 12.77 11.85
CA ALA A 18 -27.71 12.05 10.83
C ALA A 18 -26.43 12.86 10.51
N ALA A 19 -25.41 12.69 11.34
CA ALA A 19 -24.10 13.25 11.06
C ALA A 19 -23.14 12.06 10.93
N ILE A 20 -22.76 11.68 9.69
CA ILE A 20 -21.42 11.17 9.34
C ILE A 20 -21.38 10.67 7.86
N PRO A 21 -21.17 11.55 6.87
CA PRO A 21 -20.39 11.13 5.69
C PRO A 21 -19.06 11.87 5.54
N PHE A 22 -18.89 13.06 6.14
CA PHE A 22 -17.68 13.87 5.91
C PHE A 22 -16.40 13.32 6.56
N ALA A 23 -16.48 12.68 7.72
CA ALA A 23 -15.30 12.15 8.40
C ALA A 23 -14.66 10.94 7.68
N VAL A 24 -15.50 10.12 7.03
CA VAL A 24 -15.03 8.92 6.30
C VAL A 24 -14.31 9.31 5.01
N ALA A 25 -14.83 10.28 4.27
CA ALA A 25 -14.21 10.76 3.02
C ALA A 25 -12.85 11.42 3.28
N GLY A 26 -12.71 12.22 4.35
CA GLY A 26 -11.43 12.82 4.74
C GLY A 26 -10.36 11.79 5.15
N ALA A 27 -10.75 10.76 5.88
CA ALA A 27 -9.84 9.69 6.29
C ALA A 27 -9.37 8.83 5.10
N GLN A 28 -10.24 8.58 4.14
CA GLN A 28 -9.91 7.83 2.93
C GLN A 28 -8.93 8.60 2.04
N ASN A 29 -9.14 9.88 1.81
CA ASN A 29 -8.23 10.75 1.05
C ASN A 29 -6.84 10.81 1.71
N THR A 30 -6.78 10.88 3.04
CA THR A 30 -5.52 10.83 3.78
C THR A 30 -4.80 9.50 3.63
N ALA A 31 -5.52 8.38 3.67
CA ALA A 31 -4.95 7.04 3.48
C ALA A 31 -4.38 6.87 2.06
N GLU A 32 -5.12 7.28 1.02
CA GLU A 32 -4.69 7.23 -0.37
C GLU A 32 -3.40 8.04 -0.57
N LYS A 33 -3.32 9.27 -0.04
CA LYS A 33 -2.11 10.09 -0.10
C LYS A 33 -0.90 9.42 0.58
N GLN A 34 -1.10 8.77 1.73
CA GLN A 34 -0.04 8.03 2.42
C GLN A 34 0.44 6.83 1.60
N LEU A 35 -0.47 6.12 0.93
CA LEU A 35 -0.15 4.98 0.09
C LEU A 35 0.59 5.40 -1.20
N HIS A 36 0.22 6.51 -1.82
CA HIS A 36 1.01 7.10 -2.91
C HIS A 36 2.44 7.43 -2.46
N THR A 37 2.60 8.02 -1.28
CA THR A 37 3.93 8.31 -0.71
C THR A 37 4.72 7.03 -0.44
N LEU A 38 4.06 5.98 0.06
CA LEU A 38 4.69 4.68 0.31
C LEU A 38 5.20 4.03 -0.98
N LEU A 39 4.40 4.06 -2.06
CA LEU A 39 4.80 3.55 -3.38
C LEU A 39 5.96 4.36 -3.98
N ALA A 40 5.94 5.68 -3.87
CA ALA A 40 7.03 6.55 -4.32
C ALA A 40 8.33 6.28 -3.54
N ASN A 41 8.24 6.05 -2.22
CA ASN A 41 9.39 5.68 -1.41
C ASN A 41 9.93 4.30 -1.78
N TYR A 42 9.05 3.36 -2.14
CA TYR A 42 9.44 2.04 -2.62
C TYR A 42 10.21 2.16 -3.95
N GLU A 43 9.68 2.86 -4.93
CA GLU A 43 10.35 3.13 -6.22
C GLU A 43 11.72 3.76 -6.03
N THR A 44 11.79 4.83 -5.23
CA THR A 44 13.04 5.52 -4.93
C THR A 44 14.08 4.57 -4.31
N SER A 45 13.66 3.74 -3.34
CA SER A 45 14.55 2.81 -2.65
C SER A 45 15.01 1.67 -3.56
N LEU A 46 14.12 1.19 -4.44
CA LEU A 46 14.42 0.14 -5.43
C LEU A 46 15.47 0.63 -6.43
N ASN A 47 15.27 1.82 -7.00
CA ASN A 47 16.21 2.44 -7.94
C ASN A 47 17.55 2.81 -7.28
N ALA A 48 17.54 3.12 -5.99
CA ALA A 48 18.76 3.37 -5.21
C ALA A 48 19.50 2.07 -4.81
N GLY A 49 18.89 0.90 -4.96
CA GLY A 49 19.43 -0.37 -4.47
C GLY A 49 19.52 -0.45 -2.95
N ASP A 50 18.60 0.23 -2.24
CA ASP A 50 18.61 0.34 -0.78
C ASP A 50 17.66 -0.69 -0.14
N ALA A 51 18.14 -1.90 0.07
CA ALA A 51 17.39 -2.99 0.69
C ALA A 51 16.96 -2.66 2.14
N GLY A 52 17.78 -1.89 2.85
CA GLY A 52 17.47 -1.48 4.23
C GLY A 52 16.26 -0.52 4.28
N ARG A 53 16.16 0.44 3.36
CA ARG A 53 14.98 1.29 3.24
C ARG A 53 13.76 0.50 2.80
N ILE A 54 13.90 -0.39 1.83
CA ILE A 54 12.79 -1.25 1.38
C ILE A 54 12.25 -2.09 2.54
N GLU A 55 13.12 -2.74 3.33
CA GLU A 55 12.72 -3.51 4.51
C GLU A 55 11.80 -2.72 5.44
N GLN A 56 12.09 -1.44 5.68
CA GLN A 56 11.30 -0.58 6.58
C GLN A 56 9.91 -0.23 6.02
N LEU A 57 9.68 -0.41 4.73
CA LEU A 57 8.38 -0.22 4.11
C LEU A 57 7.43 -1.40 4.31
N TYR A 58 7.94 -2.58 4.69
CA TYR A 58 7.14 -3.77 4.94
C TYR A 58 6.63 -3.87 6.39
N THR A 59 5.53 -4.60 6.58
CA THR A 59 5.13 -5.08 7.92
C THR A 59 6.16 -6.05 8.46
N VAL A 60 6.18 -6.32 9.77
CA VAL A 60 7.12 -7.27 10.40
C VAL A 60 7.02 -8.66 9.76
N ASP A 61 5.79 -9.08 9.44
CA ASP A 61 5.44 -10.34 8.77
C ASP A 61 5.26 -10.19 7.25
N GLY A 62 5.78 -9.11 6.68
CA GLY A 62 5.65 -8.80 5.26
C GLY A 62 6.18 -9.91 4.37
N VAL A 63 5.55 -10.11 3.22
CA VAL A 63 5.93 -11.17 2.26
C VAL A 63 6.21 -10.57 0.89
N PHE A 64 7.35 -10.93 0.34
CA PHE A 64 7.75 -10.61 -1.02
C PHE A 64 7.78 -11.88 -1.87
N MET A 65 7.07 -11.89 -2.99
CA MET A 65 6.93 -13.02 -3.91
C MET A 65 7.45 -12.62 -5.30
N PRO A 66 8.77 -12.64 -5.51
CA PRO A 66 9.35 -12.27 -6.79
C PRO A 66 9.12 -13.36 -7.85
N ALA A 67 8.88 -12.94 -9.10
CA ALA A 67 8.72 -13.87 -10.21
C ALA A 67 9.99 -14.72 -10.42
N GLY A 68 9.83 -16.04 -10.41
CA GLY A 68 10.92 -16.98 -10.65
C GLY A 68 11.90 -17.18 -9.48
N PHE A 69 11.65 -16.60 -8.31
CA PHE A 69 12.49 -16.74 -7.12
C PHE A 69 11.69 -17.20 -5.90
N PRO A 70 12.34 -17.73 -4.85
CA PRO A 70 11.67 -18.13 -3.62
C PRO A 70 10.97 -16.96 -2.93
N THR A 71 9.84 -17.27 -2.30
CA THR A 71 9.13 -16.32 -1.44
C THR A 71 9.96 -15.94 -0.22
N ALA A 72 10.08 -14.64 0.05
CA ALA A 72 10.72 -14.11 1.24
C ALA A 72 9.66 -13.69 2.26
N SER A 73 9.66 -14.28 3.45
CA SER A 73 8.68 -14.02 4.51
C SER A 73 9.34 -13.40 5.75
N GLY A 74 8.78 -12.26 6.19
CA GLY A 74 9.33 -11.44 7.27
C GLY A 74 10.41 -10.47 6.81
N ARG A 75 10.54 -9.34 7.51
CA ARG A 75 11.51 -8.29 7.14
C ARG A 75 12.92 -8.76 6.87
N PRO A 76 13.56 -9.60 7.71
CA PRO A 76 14.94 -10.02 7.47
C PRO A 76 15.08 -10.82 6.16
N ALA A 77 14.10 -11.68 5.83
CA ALA A 77 14.11 -12.43 4.58
C ALA A 77 13.86 -11.52 3.38
N VAL A 78 12.92 -10.56 3.50
CA VAL A 78 12.67 -9.53 2.48
C VAL A 78 13.94 -8.74 2.20
N ARG A 79 14.62 -8.24 3.23
CA ARG A 79 15.92 -7.55 3.07
C ARG A 79 16.92 -8.40 2.35
N GLY A 80 17.11 -9.65 2.80
CA GLY A 80 18.06 -10.57 2.17
C GLY A 80 17.78 -10.84 0.70
N ALA A 81 16.50 -10.92 0.30
CA ALA A 81 16.11 -11.06 -1.10
C ALA A 81 16.50 -9.83 -1.93
N TYR A 82 16.24 -8.61 -1.45
CA TYR A 82 16.66 -7.38 -2.14
C TYR A 82 18.19 -7.22 -2.16
N ASP A 83 18.89 -7.53 -1.07
CA ASP A 83 20.35 -7.51 -1.04
C ASP A 83 20.94 -8.43 -2.12
N ALA A 84 20.38 -9.64 -2.31
CA ALA A 84 20.80 -10.58 -3.33
C ALA A 84 20.55 -10.05 -4.76
N VAL A 85 19.40 -9.43 -4.99
CA VAL A 85 19.08 -8.80 -6.28
C VAL A 85 20.03 -7.65 -6.56
N PHE A 86 20.24 -6.72 -5.62
CA PHE A 86 21.05 -5.52 -5.83
C PHE A 86 22.56 -5.78 -5.96
N LYS A 87 23.04 -6.95 -5.53
CA LYS A 87 24.41 -7.40 -5.84
C LYS A 87 24.61 -7.61 -7.34
N ASN A 88 23.55 -7.99 -8.05
CA ASN A 88 23.62 -8.40 -9.44
C ASN A 88 22.97 -7.44 -10.42
N ILE A 89 21.96 -6.69 -9.97
CA ILE A 89 21.12 -5.86 -10.84
C ILE A 89 20.99 -4.44 -10.26
N ARG A 90 21.04 -3.45 -11.15
CA ARG A 90 20.62 -2.07 -10.90
C ARG A 90 19.36 -1.80 -11.68
N PHE A 91 18.40 -1.11 -11.04
CA PHE A 91 17.15 -0.71 -11.65
C PHE A 91 17.10 0.79 -11.93
N ALA A 92 16.45 1.15 -13.02
CA ALA A 92 15.99 2.49 -13.34
C ALA A 92 14.59 2.34 -13.92
N ILE A 93 13.60 2.13 -13.04
CA ILE A 93 12.21 1.85 -13.40
C ILE A 93 11.28 2.85 -12.77
N HIS A 94 10.11 3.01 -13.37
CA HIS A 94 9.03 3.84 -12.89
C HIS A 94 7.75 3.02 -12.75
N PHE A 95 7.04 3.22 -11.61
CA PHE A 95 5.75 2.59 -11.35
C PHE A 95 4.61 3.51 -11.76
N THR A 96 3.68 2.97 -12.52
CA THR A 96 2.40 3.61 -12.82
C THR A 96 1.31 2.93 -11.99
N LEU A 97 0.54 3.72 -11.26
CA LEU A 97 -0.58 3.23 -10.47
C LEU A 97 -1.81 3.08 -11.35
N ASP A 98 -2.29 1.84 -11.54
CA ASP A 98 -3.50 1.53 -12.30
C ASP A 98 -4.75 1.56 -11.45
N GLU A 99 -4.63 1.10 -10.20
CA GLU A 99 -5.75 1.00 -9.26
C GLU A 99 -5.27 1.07 -7.82
N LEU A 100 -5.99 1.80 -6.98
CA LEU A 100 -5.81 1.85 -5.53
C LEU A 100 -7.17 1.76 -4.85
N LYS A 101 -7.32 0.82 -3.92
CA LYS A 101 -8.53 0.68 -3.11
C LYS A 101 -8.17 0.55 -1.64
N VAL A 102 -8.84 1.35 -0.82
CA VAL A 102 -8.70 1.35 0.64
C VAL A 102 -9.95 0.77 1.27
N LYS A 103 -9.79 -0.19 2.17
CA LYS A 103 -10.87 -0.82 2.95
C LYS A 103 -10.46 -0.97 4.42
N GLY A 104 -10.86 0.00 5.24
CA GLY A 104 -10.49 0.01 6.67
C GLY A 104 -8.96 0.04 6.85
N ASP A 105 -8.43 -0.96 7.51
CA ASP A 105 -7.00 -1.09 7.79
C ASP A 105 -6.22 -1.88 6.73
N PHE A 106 -6.87 -2.21 5.60
CA PHE A 106 -6.25 -2.84 4.45
C PHE A 106 -6.44 -1.99 3.20
N ALA A 107 -5.47 -2.10 2.29
CA ALA A 107 -5.57 -1.53 0.96
C ALA A 107 -4.85 -2.45 -0.04
N TYR A 108 -5.19 -2.30 -1.33
CA TYR A 108 -4.38 -2.87 -2.39
C TYR A 108 -4.13 -1.86 -3.49
N ALA A 109 -3.00 -2.03 -4.16
CA ALA A 109 -2.69 -1.32 -5.39
C ALA A 109 -2.31 -2.32 -6.48
N ARG A 110 -2.82 -2.07 -7.68
CA ARG A 110 -2.35 -2.69 -8.90
C ARG A 110 -1.52 -1.65 -9.65
N THR A 111 -0.30 -2.04 -10.02
CA THR A 111 0.63 -1.18 -10.76
C THR A 111 1.18 -1.92 -11.97
N HIS A 112 1.75 -1.20 -12.87
CA HIS A 112 2.73 -1.71 -13.82
C HIS A 112 3.98 -0.86 -13.75
N SER A 113 5.13 -1.47 -13.98
CA SER A 113 6.40 -0.75 -14.04
C SER A 113 7.08 -0.94 -15.38
N ALA A 114 7.87 0.05 -15.77
CA ALA A 114 8.68 0.02 -16.97
C ALA A 114 9.98 0.81 -16.77
N GLY A 115 11.02 0.40 -17.50
CA GLY A 115 12.32 1.07 -17.46
C GLY A 115 13.43 0.16 -17.92
N THR A 116 14.54 0.17 -17.21
CA THR A 116 15.71 -0.64 -17.53
C THR A 116 16.25 -1.35 -16.29
N SER A 117 16.82 -2.53 -16.51
CA SER A 117 17.70 -3.21 -15.56
C SER A 117 19.10 -3.34 -16.13
N THR A 118 20.11 -3.24 -15.28
CA THR A 118 21.53 -3.33 -15.67
C THR A 118 22.20 -4.41 -14.84
N VAL A 119 22.85 -5.36 -15.50
CA VAL A 119 23.68 -6.40 -14.86
C VAL A 119 24.97 -5.79 -14.34
N VAL A 120 25.19 -5.82 -13.04
CA VAL A 120 26.34 -5.16 -12.37
C VAL A 120 27.69 -5.68 -12.91
N ALA A 121 27.81 -6.98 -13.11
CA ALA A 121 29.07 -7.60 -13.52
C ALA A 121 29.52 -7.24 -14.94
N THR A 122 28.59 -6.99 -15.86
CA THR A 122 28.86 -6.78 -17.27
C THR A 122 28.54 -5.39 -17.77
N GLY A 123 27.75 -4.63 -17.03
CA GLY A 123 27.18 -3.36 -17.49
C GLY A 123 26.10 -3.50 -18.57
N ALA A 124 25.74 -4.74 -18.94
CA ALA A 124 24.69 -4.96 -19.93
C ALA A 124 23.33 -4.50 -19.39
N SER A 125 22.65 -3.66 -20.17
CA SER A 125 21.33 -3.14 -19.82
C SER A 125 20.28 -3.66 -20.79
N GLY A 126 19.06 -3.88 -20.26
CA GLY A 126 17.92 -4.31 -21.06
C GLY A 126 16.61 -3.69 -20.53
N PRO A 127 15.53 -3.79 -21.31
CA PRO A 127 14.22 -3.32 -20.87
C PRO A 127 13.75 -4.15 -19.69
N GLU A 128 13.06 -3.48 -18.75
CA GLU A 128 12.40 -4.09 -17.61
C GLU A 128 10.96 -3.63 -17.60
N ALA A 129 10.02 -4.58 -17.51
CA ALA A 129 8.60 -4.30 -17.41
C ALA A 129 7.90 -5.39 -16.61
N ASP A 130 7.11 -4.97 -15.63
CA ASP A 130 6.40 -5.86 -14.73
C ASP A 130 4.95 -5.41 -14.50
N ARG A 131 4.13 -6.33 -13.99
CA ARG A 131 2.79 -6.11 -13.45
C ARG A 131 2.79 -6.54 -11.99
N GLU A 132 2.32 -5.65 -11.12
CA GLU A 132 2.46 -5.84 -9.70
C GLU A 132 1.12 -5.75 -8.96
N LEU A 133 1.07 -6.47 -7.84
CA LEU A 133 0.04 -6.34 -6.82
C LEU A 133 0.68 -6.10 -5.46
N PHE A 134 0.35 -4.95 -4.88
CA PHE A 134 0.67 -4.62 -3.50
C PHE A 134 -0.57 -4.78 -2.62
N ILE A 135 -0.42 -5.45 -1.48
CA ILE A 135 -1.40 -5.44 -0.39
C ILE A 135 -0.76 -4.70 0.78
N PHE A 136 -1.46 -3.69 1.28
CA PHE A 136 -1.01 -2.87 2.39
C PHE A 136 -1.83 -3.15 3.64
N ALA A 137 -1.19 -3.00 4.80
CA ALA A 137 -1.85 -3.02 6.09
C ALA A 137 -1.52 -1.75 6.87
N ARG A 138 -2.50 -1.22 7.59
CA ARG A 138 -2.32 -0.12 8.51
C ARG A 138 -1.72 -0.65 9.79
N THR A 139 -0.63 -0.04 10.23
CA THR A 139 0.05 -0.34 11.48
C THR A 139 0.04 0.87 12.41
N ARG A 140 0.52 0.73 13.64
CA ARG A 140 0.73 1.88 14.54
C ARG A 140 1.69 2.92 13.96
N ASN A 141 2.58 2.51 13.05
CA ASN A 141 3.58 3.35 12.39
C ASN A 141 3.18 3.73 10.95
N GLY A 142 1.89 3.78 10.65
CA GLY A 142 1.35 4.10 9.33
C GLY A 142 1.17 2.88 8.43
N TRP A 143 0.92 3.13 7.15
CA TRP A 143 0.74 2.09 6.15
C TRP A 143 2.06 1.39 5.82
N LYS A 144 2.00 0.08 5.64
CA LYS A 144 3.13 -0.79 5.30
C LYS A 144 2.73 -1.80 4.24
N ILE A 145 3.69 -2.28 3.45
CA ILE A 145 3.51 -3.38 2.51
C ILE A 145 3.36 -4.68 3.31
N ALA A 146 2.21 -5.31 3.24
CA ALA A 146 1.97 -6.62 3.85
C ALA A 146 2.35 -7.75 2.90
N ARG A 147 1.98 -7.61 1.61
CA ARG A 147 2.32 -8.58 0.56
C ARG A 147 2.65 -7.82 -0.72
N TYR A 148 3.65 -8.30 -1.42
CA TYR A 148 4.00 -7.80 -2.74
C TYR A 148 4.35 -8.97 -3.65
N LEU A 149 3.77 -8.97 -4.82
CA LEU A 149 4.08 -9.92 -5.88
C LEU A 149 4.16 -9.19 -7.22
N PHE A 150 4.98 -9.70 -8.12
CA PHE A 150 5.03 -9.24 -9.49
C PHE A 150 5.23 -10.38 -10.48
N ASN A 151 4.83 -10.13 -11.72
CA ASN A 151 5.10 -10.98 -12.88
C ASN A 151 5.65 -10.12 -14.00
N LYS A 152 6.53 -10.69 -14.81
CA LYS A 152 7.00 -10.03 -16.02
C LYS A 152 5.81 -9.68 -16.92
N ALA A 153 5.81 -8.46 -17.45
CA ALA A 153 4.92 -8.09 -18.54
C ALA A 153 5.46 -8.74 -19.82
N SER A 154 4.61 -9.55 -20.45
CA SER A 154 4.91 -10.17 -21.76
C SER A 154 4.68 -9.19 -22.88
#